data_4bf222723e1d1c3d4af6e7b12716fa8e
#
_entry.id   4bf222723e1d1c3d4af6e7b12716fa8e
#
_cell.length_a   1.000
_cell.length_b   1.000
_cell.length_c   1.000
_cell.angle_alpha   90.00
_cell.angle_beta   90.00
_cell.angle_gamma   90.00
#
_symmetry.space_group_name_H-M   'P 1'
#
loop_
_entity.id
_entity.type
_entity.pdbx_description
1 polymer ?
#
loop_
_entity_poly.entity_id
_entity_poly.type
_entity_poly.pdbx_seq_one_letter_code
_entity_poly.pdbx_strand_id
1 'polypeptide(L)'
;KTKITDYANAINENTVMLMKVHQSNFSIEGFSEDVAYENLKLLADQNNLLDYYDLGSGYIPKLPYNLGNREHSLSEILECSPSLISFSGDKLFGSVQAGIIAGRADLIAKLKKNQLLRMLRVDKITLSLLEESIKAYLKEEYEQIPTLWLLFRSVEELSQRALMFQEKIGADYCEIIQSETYMGGGTLPNRRFPTIALHIKGKATTLEKKFRKAHVIGRIENEQFLLDFRTILPSVEEKLITIIETIIGKK
;
A
#
# COMPACT_ATOMS: atom_id res chain seq x y z
N LYS A 1 17.16 6.74 -19.00
CA LYS A 1 16.08 6.14 -19.79
C LYS A 1 16.47 4.71 -20.15
N THR A 2 15.66 3.74 -19.71
CA THR A 2 15.84 2.34 -20.09
C THR A 2 14.86 1.99 -21.19
N LYS A 3 15.38 1.46 -22.30
CA LYS A 3 14.58 1.07 -23.48
C LYS A 3 14.65 -0.43 -23.69
N ILE A 4 13.70 -0.98 -24.42
CA ILE A 4 13.69 -2.40 -24.76
C ILE A 4 14.95 -2.81 -25.55
N THR A 5 15.53 -1.89 -26.34
CA THR A 5 16.78 -2.09 -27.05
C THR A 5 17.97 -2.29 -26.13
N ASP A 6 17.96 -1.70 -24.93
CA ASP A 6 19.05 -1.88 -23.96
C ASP A 6 19.04 -3.30 -23.40
N TYR A 7 17.83 -3.85 -23.13
CA TYR A 7 17.67 -5.26 -22.78
C TYR A 7 18.12 -6.19 -23.93
N ALA A 8 17.66 -5.92 -25.16
CA ALA A 8 18.00 -6.74 -26.32
C ALA A 8 19.52 -6.78 -26.56
N ASN A 9 20.20 -5.66 -26.45
CA ASN A 9 21.64 -5.54 -26.63
C ASN A 9 22.46 -6.22 -25.51
N ALA A 10 21.88 -6.40 -24.32
CA ALA A 10 22.52 -7.03 -23.19
C ALA A 10 22.39 -8.57 -23.20
N ILE A 11 21.48 -9.13 -24.00
CA ILE A 11 21.31 -10.58 -24.11
C ILE A 11 22.55 -11.22 -24.69
N ASN A 12 23.04 -12.29 -24.06
CA ASN A 12 24.17 -13.09 -24.48
C ASN A 12 23.97 -14.56 -24.06
N GLU A 13 24.92 -15.41 -24.34
CA GLU A 13 24.87 -16.85 -24.06
C GLU A 13 24.71 -17.23 -22.57
N ASN A 14 25.03 -16.32 -21.66
CA ASN A 14 24.87 -16.51 -20.22
C ASN A 14 23.54 -15.96 -19.68
N THR A 15 22.74 -15.30 -20.53
CA THR A 15 21.45 -14.73 -20.12
C THR A 15 20.41 -15.84 -19.99
N VAL A 16 19.79 -15.96 -18.82
CA VAL A 16 18.74 -16.96 -18.55
C VAL A 16 17.39 -16.33 -18.22
N MET A 17 17.39 -15.05 -17.86
CA MET A 17 16.19 -14.36 -17.39
C MET A 17 16.27 -12.85 -17.68
N LEU A 18 15.14 -12.26 -18.06
CA LEU A 18 14.93 -10.83 -18.09
C LEU A 18 14.09 -10.43 -16.87
N MET A 19 14.59 -9.49 -16.09
CA MET A 19 13.98 -9.11 -14.82
C MET A 19 13.52 -7.66 -14.85
N LYS A 20 12.29 -7.41 -14.40
CA LYS A 20 11.76 -6.07 -14.07
C LYS A 20 11.53 -5.98 -12.57
N VAL A 21 12.02 -4.91 -11.96
CA VAL A 21 11.79 -4.61 -10.54
C VAL A 21 11.03 -3.30 -10.43
N HIS A 22 9.88 -3.35 -9.77
CA HIS A 22 9.08 -2.15 -9.54
C HIS A 22 9.70 -1.25 -8.47
N GLN A 23 9.63 0.08 -8.71
CA GLN A 23 10.13 1.10 -7.80
C GLN A 23 9.08 1.41 -6.73
N SER A 24 8.98 0.56 -5.69
CA SER A 24 7.89 0.64 -4.71
C SER A 24 8.07 1.74 -3.66
N ASN A 25 9.30 2.20 -3.37
CA ASN A 25 9.59 3.10 -2.25
C ASN A 25 10.27 4.43 -2.64
N PHE A 26 10.46 4.68 -3.92
CA PHE A 26 10.97 5.94 -4.46
C PHE A 26 10.34 6.21 -5.83
N SER A 27 10.38 7.47 -6.27
CA SER A 27 9.99 7.87 -7.62
C SER A 27 11.18 8.46 -8.36
N ILE A 28 11.28 8.20 -9.67
CA ILE A 28 12.25 8.87 -10.53
C ILE A 28 11.50 10.00 -11.26
N GLU A 29 11.95 11.22 -11.04
CA GLU A 29 11.40 12.41 -11.67
C GLU A 29 12.33 12.91 -12.78
N GLY A 30 11.75 13.60 -13.78
CA GLY A 30 12.47 14.17 -14.91
C GLY A 30 12.42 13.28 -16.16
N PHE A 31 13.48 13.30 -16.97
CA PHE A 31 13.57 12.56 -18.23
C PHE A 31 13.85 11.07 -18.03
N SER A 32 12.94 10.38 -17.37
CA SER A 32 12.99 8.93 -17.18
C SER A 32 12.10 8.21 -18.19
N GLU A 33 12.46 6.99 -18.56
CA GLU A 33 11.69 6.08 -19.38
C GLU A 33 11.86 4.67 -18.82
N ASP A 34 10.79 3.92 -18.75
CA ASP A 34 10.78 2.56 -18.26
C ASP A 34 10.16 1.64 -19.32
N VAL A 35 10.58 0.39 -19.35
CA VAL A 35 10.08 -0.60 -20.31
C VAL A 35 8.77 -1.19 -19.78
N ALA A 36 7.72 -1.16 -20.60
CA ALA A 36 6.48 -1.87 -20.30
C ALA A 36 6.76 -3.36 -20.15
N TYR A 37 6.10 -4.01 -19.19
CA TYR A 37 6.36 -5.42 -18.89
C TYR A 37 6.02 -6.32 -20.06
N GLU A 38 4.97 -6.02 -20.81
CA GLU A 38 4.54 -6.75 -22.01
C GLU A 38 5.66 -6.83 -23.06
N ASN A 39 6.38 -5.71 -23.26
CA ASN A 39 7.51 -5.66 -24.19
C ASN A 39 8.70 -6.51 -23.70
N LEU A 40 8.96 -6.48 -22.37
CA LEU A 40 10.01 -7.31 -21.78
C LEU A 40 9.67 -8.80 -21.89
N LYS A 41 8.41 -9.16 -21.63
CA LYS A 41 7.90 -10.53 -21.79
C LYS A 41 8.05 -11.02 -23.22
N LEU A 42 7.65 -10.21 -24.20
CA LEU A 42 7.77 -10.53 -25.63
C LEU A 42 9.24 -10.76 -26.02
N LEU A 43 10.15 -9.92 -25.55
CA LEU A 43 11.58 -10.06 -25.80
C LEU A 43 12.12 -11.35 -25.17
N ALA A 44 11.70 -11.70 -23.97
CA ALA A 44 12.08 -12.93 -23.29
C ALA A 44 11.61 -14.16 -24.08
N ASP A 45 10.35 -14.18 -24.51
CA ASP A 45 9.78 -15.28 -25.30
C ASP A 45 10.50 -15.47 -26.64
N GLN A 46 10.82 -14.38 -27.35
CA GLN A 46 11.55 -14.40 -28.61
C GLN A 46 12.95 -15.00 -28.48
N ASN A 47 13.57 -14.90 -27.32
CA ASN A 47 14.92 -15.41 -27.04
C ASN A 47 14.92 -16.69 -26.18
N ASN A 48 13.78 -17.33 -25.96
CA ASN A 48 13.62 -18.49 -25.08
C ASN A 48 14.16 -18.28 -23.65
N LEU A 49 14.04 -17.06 -23.14
CA LEU A 49 14.44 -16.66 -21.78
C LEU A 49 13.24 -16.68 -20.85
N LEU A 50 13.52 -16.78 -19.53
CA LEU A 50 12.51 -16.53 -18.53
C LEU A 50 12.30 -15.02 -18.37
N ASP A 51 11.09 -14.63 -18.03
CA ASP A 51 10.76 -13.30 -17.56
C ASP A 51 10.40 -13.35 -16.07
N TYR A 52 10.76 -12.30 -15.33
CA TYR A 52 10.44 -12.17 -13.92
C TYR A 52 10.08 -10.73 -13.60
N TYR A 53 8.95 -10.56 -12.92
CA TYR A 53 8.54 -9.25 -12.42
C TYR A 53 8.44 -9.24 -10.90
N ASP A 54 9.30 -8.45 -10.24
CA ASP A 54 9.12 -8.08 -8.84
C ASP A 54 8.19 -6.87 -8.76
N LEU A 55 6.90 -7.14 -8.54
CA LEU A 55 5.83 -6.14 -8.52
C LEU A 55 5.83 -5.31 -7.24
N GLY A 56 6.34 -5.82 -6.16
CA GLY A 56 6.45 -5.14 -4.87
C GLY A 56 5.14 -4.97 -4.12
N SER A 57 4.18 -4.19 -4.61
CA SER A 57 2.95 -3.81 -3.87
C SER A 57 1.83 -4.84 -3.87
N GLY A 58 1.63 -5.56 -4.97
CA GLY A 58 0.71 -6.69 -5.08
C GLY A 58 -0.79 -6.37 -4.96
N TYR A 59 -1.24 -5.15 -5.28
CA TYR A 59 -2.67 -4.85 -5.22
C TYR A 59 -3.45 -5.56 -6.33
N ILE A 60 -4.73 -5.87 -6.05
CA ILE A 60 -5.61 -6.61 -6.96
C ILE A 60 -6.75 -5.73 -7.49
N PRO A 61 -7.59 -5.08 -6.65
CA PRO A 61 -8.70 -4.28 -7.15
C PRO A 61 -8.22 -2.95 -7.74
N LYS A 62 -9.03 -2.38 -8.63
CA LYS A 62 -8.77 -1.01 -9.13
C LYS A 62 -8.76 -0.04 -7.95
N LEU A 63 -7.65 0.67 -7.79
CA LEU A 63 -7.48 1.62 -6.70
C LEU A 63 -8.26 2.92 -6.95
N PRO A 64 -8.87 3.53 -5.90
CA PRO A 64 -9.54 4.81 -6.02
C PRO A 64 -8.53 5.96 -6.26
N TYR A 65 -9.04 7.15 -6.56
CA TYR A 65 -8.26 8.39 -6.70
C TYR A 65 -7.13 8.31 -7.73
N ASN A 66 -7.28 7.46 -8.75
CA ASN A 66 -6.26 7.21 -9.78
C ASN A 66 -4.88 6.79 -9.20
N LEU A 67 -4.87 6.21 -8.01
CA LEU A 67 -3.64 5.77 -7.34
C LEU A 67 -2.90 4.69 -8.15
N GLY A 68 -3.63 3.85 -8.88
CA GLY A 68 -3.06 2.82 -9.77
C GLY A 68 -2.42 3.34 -11.06
N ASN A 69 -2.52 4.64 -11.38
CA ASN A 69 -1.87 5.19 -12.56
C ASN A 69 -0.33 5.08 -12.42
N ARG A 70 0.32 4.36 -13.30
CA ARG A 70 1.76 4.00 -13.33
C ARG A 70 2.16 2.84 -12.42
N GLU A 71 1.21 2.17 -11.78
CA GLU A 71 1.44 0.89 -11.12
C GLU A 71 0.53 -0.17 -11.75
N HIS A 72 1.10 -1.33 -12.03
CA HIS A 72 0.31 -2.44 -12.52
C HIS A 72 -0.33 -3.18 -11.35
N SER A 73 -1.59 -3.54 -11.50
CA SER A 73 -2.23 -4.49 -10.60
C SER A 73 -1.67 -5.89 -10.81
N LEU A 74 -1.81 -6.73 -9.81
CA LEU A 74 -1.45 -8.14 -9.94
C LEU A 74 -2.24 -8.81 -11.08
N SER A 75 -3.52 -8.45 -11.24
CA SER A 75 -4.39 -8.98 -12.30
C SER A 75 -3.87 -8.65 -13.70
N GLU A 76 -3.52 -7.38 -13.96
CA GLU A 76 -2.97 -6.94 -15.25
C GLU A 76 -1.68 -7.69 -15.62
N ILE A 77 -0.79 -7.91 -14.66
CA ILE A 77 0.45 -8.65 -14.92
C ILE A 77 0.19 -10.14 -15.15
N LEU A 78 -0.76 -10.74 -14.42
CA LEU A 78 -1.12 -12.15 -14.63
C LEU A 78 -1.75 -12.42 -16.00
N GLU A 79 -2.43 -11.44 -16.60
CA GLU A 79 -2.93 -11.51 -17.98
C GLU A 79 -1.80 -11.69 -18.98
N CYS A 80 -0.62 -11.14 -18.72
CA CYS A 80 0.58 -11.34 -19.53
C CYS A 80 1.18 -12.75 -19.39
N SER A 81 0.68 -13.60 -18.49
CA SER A 81 1.19 -14.96 -18.22
C SER A 81 2.70 -14.98 -17.91
N PRO A 82 3.16 -14.29 -16.85
CA PRO A 82 4.56 -14.20 -16.48
C PRO A 82 5.17 -15.57 -16.18
N SER A 83 6.46 -15.75 -16.49
CA SER A 83 7.20 -16.93 -16.03
C SER A 83 7.24 -16.98 -14.51
N LEU A 84 7.57 -15.86 -13.88
CA LEU A 84 7.52 -15.67 -12.43
C LEU A 84 7.12 -14.22 -12.10
N ILE A 85 6.39 -14.06 -11.02
CA ILE A 85 6.08 -12.77 -10.39
C ILE A 85 6.25 -12.89 -8.88
N SER A 86 6.73 -11.82 -8.24
CA SER A 86 6.77 -11.72 -6.78
C SER A 86 6.15 -10.41 -6.29
N PHE A 87 5.62 -10.45 -5.08
CA PHE A 87 5.08 -9.27 -4.39
C PHE A 87 5.06 -9.48 -2.88
N SER A 88 4.90 -8.38 -2.14
CA SER A 88 4.84 -8.37 -0.68
C SER A 88 3.40 -8.46 -0.18
N GLY A 89 3.14 -9.34 0.79
CA GLY A 89 1.83 -9.47 1.40
C GLY A 89 1.43 -8.29 2.30
N ASP A 90 2.38 -7.61 2.89
CA ASP A 90 2.19 -6.52 3.87
C ASP A 90 2.18 -5.09 3.28
N LYS A 91 2.15 -4.98 1.95
CA LYS A 91 1.99 -3.69 1.26
C LYS A 91 0.52 -3.49 0.82
N LEU A 92 0.27 -3.09 -0.44
CA LEU A 92 -1.08 -2.88 -0.95
C LEU A 92 -1.93 -4.16 -1.03
N PHE A 93 -1.30 -5.34 -1.02
CA PHE A 93 -2.02 -6.58 -0.83
C PHE A 93 -2.76 -6.64 0.52
N GLY A 94 -2.27 -5.89 1.52
CA GLY A 94 -2.99 -5.63 2.78
C GLY A 94 -3.09 -6.82 3.73
N SER A 95 -2.15 -7.76 3.65
CA SER A 95 -2.08 -8.95 4.49
C SER A 95 -0.85 -8.94 5.41
N VAL A 96 -0.35 -10.10 5.77
CA VAL A 96 0.81 -10.30 6.63
C VAL A 96 2.12 -10.16 5.86
N GLN A 97 3.21 -9.91 6.59
CA GLN A 97 4.54 -9.86 6.00
C GLN A 97 4.94 -11.24 5.46
N ALA A 98 4.94 -11.34 4.15
CA ALA A 98 5.36 -12.52 3.40
C ALA A 98 5.79 -12.12 1.99
N GLY A 99 6.81 -12.75 1.46
CA GLY A 99 7.13 -12.72 0.04
C GLY A 99 6.30 -13.80 -0.67
N ILE A 100 5.50 -13.39 -1.64
CA ILE A 100 4.64 -14.30 -2.41
C ILE A 100 5.23 -14.42 -3.80
N ILE A 101 5.42 -15.65 -4.28
CA ILE A 101 5.90 -15.94 -5.63
C ILE A 101 4.82 -16.76 -6.34
N ALA A 102 4.42 -16.30 -7.51
CA ALA A 102 3.49 -16.98 -8.41
C ALA A 102 4.09 -17.12 -9.82
N GLY A 103 3.56 -18.00 -10.64
CA GLY A 103 3.99 -18.19 -12.02
C GLY A 103 3.89 -19.63 -12.50
N ARG A 104 4.69 -19.98 -13.47
CA ARG A 104 4.67 -21.29 -14.11
C ARG A 104 4.88 -22.42 -13.12
N ALA A 105 4.05 -23.46 -13.20
CA ALA A 105 4.05 -24.58 -12.27
C ALA A 105 5.38 -25.33 -12.20
N ASP A 106 6.09 -25.49 -13.32
CA ASP A 106 7.39 -26.13 -13.38
C ASP A 106 8.47 -25.35 -12.62
N LEU A 107 8.44 -24.01 -12.70
CA LEU A 107 9.37 -23.12 -11.98
C LEU A 107 9.05 -23.11 -10.48
N ILE A 108 7.79 -22.98 -10.12
CA ILE A 108 7.35 -23.04 -8.71
C ILE A 108 7.72 -24.40 -8.08
N ALA A 109 7.58 -25.50 -8.82
CA ALA A 109 8.00 -26.81 -8.34
C ALA A 109 9.52 -26.90 -8.09
N LYS A 110 10.35 -26.27 -8.93
CA LYS A 110 11.80 -26.14 -8.72
C LYS A 110 12.13 -25.31 -7.49
N LEU A 111 11.46 -24.16 -7.30
CA LEU A 111 11.63 -23.32 -6.11
C LEU A 111 11.27 -24.07 -4.83
N LYS A 112 10.17 -24.83 -4.83
CA LYS A 112 9.74 -25.64 -3.67
C LYS A 112 10.73 -26.74 -3.29
N LYS A 113 11.52 -27.24 -4.22
CA LYS A 113 12.56 -28.26 -3.99
C LYS A 113 13.90 -27.67 -3.55
N ASN A 114 14.08 -26.34 -3.66
CA ASN A 114 15.33 -25.71 -3.28
C ASN A 114 15.53 -25.74 -1.76
N GLN A 115 16.73 -26.06 -1.29
CA GLN A 115 17.06 -26.16 0.14
C GLN A 115 16.85 -24.83 0.88
N LEU A 116 17.02 -23.69 0.23
CA LEU A 116 16.81 -22.36 0.82
C LEU A 116 15.35 -22.15 1.26
N LEU A 117 14.37 -22.79 0.60
CA LEU A 117 12.98 -22.65 0.99
C LEU A 117 12.73 -23.08 2.44
N ARG A 118 13.47 -24.09 2.94
CA ARG A 118 13.34 -24.53 4.32
C ARG A 118 13.67 -23.42 5.34
N MET A 119 14.58 -22.54 4.97
CA MET A 119 15.01 -21.39 5.77
C MET A 119 14.06 -20.20 5.62
N LEU A 120 13.55 -19.98 4.40
CA LEU A 120 12.80 -18.78 4.00
C LEU A 120 11.28 -18.94 4.16
N ARG A 121 10.77 -20.16 4.31
CA ARG A 121 9.33 -20.41 4.43
C ARG A 121 8.75 -19.76 5.67
N VAL A 122 7.60 -19.16 5.53
CA VAL A 122 6.82 -18.59 6.62
C VAL A 122 6.22 -19.69 7.50
N ASP A 123 5.84 -19.33 8.74
CA ASP A 123 5.21 -20.22 9.70
C ASP A 123 3.71 -20.47 9.41
N LYS A 124 3.08 -21.32 10.22
CA LYS A 124 1.67 -21.70 10.06
C LYS A 124 0.71 -20.53 10.31
N ILE A 125 1.05 -19.65 11.26
CA ILE A 125 0.20 -18.50 11.60
C ILE A 125 0.16 -17.54 10.43
N THR A 126 1.32 -17.22 9.87
CA THR A 126 1.44 -16.39 8.66
C THR A 126 0.65 -16.98 7.50
N LEU A 127 0.74 -18.31 7.27
CA LEU A 127 -0.04 -18.98 6.22
C LEU A 127 -1.54 -18.89 6.45
N SER A 128 -2.01 -19.09 7.69
CA SER A 128 -3.44 -19.00 8.01
C SER A 128 -3.98 -17.58 7.81
N LEU A 129 -3.24 -16.56 8.23
CA LEU A 129 -3.64 -15.17 8.05
C LEU A 129 -3.63 -14.77 6.56
N LEU A 130 -2.64 -15.24 5.80
CA LEU A 130 -2.59 -15.04 4.35
C LEU A 130 -3.76 -15.72 3.64
N GLU A 131 -4.14 -16.92 4.06
CA GLU A 131 -5.29 -17.66 3.54
C GLU A 131 -6.60 -16.86 3.72
N GLU A 132 -6.82 -16.26 4.89
CA GLU A 132 -8.02 -15.42 5.13
C GLU A 132 -8.03 -14.19 4.21
N SER A 133 -6.90 -13.54 4.01
CA SER A 133 -6.81 -12.44 3.04
C SER A 133 -7.10 -12.89 1.61
N ILE A 134 -6.58 -14.04 1.19
CA ILE A 134 -6.85 -14.60 -0.15
C ILE A 134 -8.34 -14.95 -0.29
N LYS A 135 -8.97 -15.53 0.75
CA LYS A 135 -10.42 -15.79 0.74
C LYS A 135 -11.25 -14.52 0.56
N ALA A 136 -10.87 -13.42 1.24
CA ALA A 136 -11.52 -12.13 1.08
C ALA A 136 -11.39 -11.60 -0.36
N TYR A 137 -10.21 -11.74 -0.98
CA TYR A 137 -10.00 -11.39 -2.39
C TYR A 137 -10.87 -12.24 -3.34
N LEU A 138 -10.91 -13.56 -3.14
CA LEU A 138 -11.71 -14.48 -3.98
C LEU A 138 -13.21 -14.24 -3.90
N LYS A 139 -13.70 -13.69 -2.79
CA LYS A 139 -15.10 -13.32 -2.57
C LYS A 139 -15.38 -11.84 -2.88
N GLU A 140 -14.38 -11.08 -3.27
CA GLU A 140 -14.45 -9.63 -3.46
C GLU A 140 -14.88 -8.85 -2.20
N GLU A 141 -14.65 -9.42 -1.03
CA GLU A 141 -14.95 -8.83 0.28
C GLU A 141 -13.81 -7.90 0.74
N TYR A 142 -13.46 -6.93 -0.09
CA TYR A 142 -12.31 -6.04 0.12
C TYR A 142 -12.37 -5.23 1.43
N GLU A 143 -13.56 -5.02 1.96
CA GLU A 143 -13.76 -4.34 3.25
C GLU A 143 -13.21 -5.12 4.44
N GLN A 144 -13.00 -6.43 4.31
CA GLN A 144 -12.37 -7.25 5.34
C GLN A 144 -10.84 -7.07 5.37
N ILE A 145 -10.26 -6.43 4.36
CA ILE A 145 -8.82 -6.15 4.30
C ILE A 145 -8.59 -4.73 4.80
N PRO A 146 -7.96 -4.55 5.99
CA PRO A 146 -7.87 -3.24 6.65
C PRO A 146 -7.27 -2.14 5.77
N THR A 147 -6.21 -2.44 5.01
CA THR A 147 -5.57 -1.47 4.11
C THR A 147 -6.55 -1.01 3.02
N LEU A 148 -7.29 -1.92 2.42
CA LEU A 148 -8.27 -1.59 1.39
C LEU A 148 -9.49 -0.88 1.99
N TRP A 149 -9.95 -1.34 3.16
CA TRP A 149 -11.03 -0.66 3.87
C TRP A 149 -10.72 0.82 4.10
N LEU A 150 -9.53 1.16 4.61
CA LEU A 150 -9.10 2.55 4.81
C LEU A 150 -9.02 3.31 3.48
N LEU A 151 -8.52 2.67 2.44
CA LEU A 151 -8.29 3.30 1.14
C LEU A 151 -9.59 3.61 0.40
N PHE A 152 -10.58 2.71 0.45
CA PHE A 152 -11.85 2.84 -0.27
C PHE A 152 -12.88 3.76 0.40
N ARG A 153 -12.61 4.28 1.62
CA ARG A 153 -13.53 5.26 2.24
C ARG A 153 -13.63 6.53 1.41
N SER A 154 -14.84 6.94 1.10
CA SER A 154 -15.09 8.19 0.37
C SER A 154 -14.83 9.41 1.26
N VAL A 155 -14.60 10.57 0.66
CA VAL A 155 -14.43 11.83 1.40
C VAL A 155 -15.73 12.19 2.13
N GLU A 156 -16.88 11.87 1.55
CA GLU A 156 -18.20 12.08 2.11
C GLU A 156 -18.40 11.27 3.40
N GLU A 157 -18.06 9.98 3.38
CA GLU A 157 -18.10 9.11 4.57
C GLU A 157 -17.18 9.63 5.69
N LEU A 158 -15.94 10.01 5.32
CA LEU A 158 -15.00 10.58 6.29
C LEU A 158 -15.51 11.90 6.88
N SER A 159 -16.14 12.75 6.05
CA SER A 159 -16.72 14.01 6.48
C SER A 159 -17.86 13.80 7.46
N GLN A 160 -18.77 12.86 7.19
CA GLN A 160 -19.87 12.53 8.12
C GLN A 160 -19.35 12.03 9.47
N ARG A 161 -18.34 11.16 9.47
CA ARG A 161 -17.72 10.69 10.72
C ARG A 161 -17.06 11.84 11.49
N ALA A 162 -16.35 12.72 10.77
CA ALA A 162 -15.71 13.89 11.36
C ALA A 162 -16.73 14.85 12.00
N LEU A 163 -17.89 15.06 11.36
CA LEU A 163 -18.98 15.89 11.91
C LEU A 163 -19.52 15.33 13.22
N MET A 164 -19.87 14.05 13.26
CA MET A 164 -20.32 13.38 14.49
C MET A 164 -19.28 13.46 15.61
N PHE A 165 -18.00 13.38 15.23
CA PHE A 165 -16.89 13.47 16.16
C PHE A 165 -16.73 14.91 16.70
N GLN A 166 -16.84 15.93 15.84
CA GLN A 166 -16.79 17.34 16.22
C GLN A 166 -17.97 17.73 17.13
N GLU A 167 -19.17 17.20 16.89
CA GLU A 167 -20.34 17.43 17.74
C GLU A 167 -20.08 16.99 19.20
N LYS A 168 -19.42 15.85 19.39
CA LYS A 168 -19.06 15.34 20.73
C LYS A 168 -17.98 16.19 21.42
N ILE A 169 -16.95 16.57 20.67
CA ILE A 169 -15.82 17.34 21.21
C ILE A 169 -16.18 18.82 21.39
N GLY A 170 -16.91 19.40 20.45
CA GLY A 170 -17.28 20.81 20.37
C GLY A 170 -16.45 21.60 19.38
N ALA A 171 -17.10 22.40 18.55
CA ALA A 171 -16.47 23.21 17.50
C ALA A 171 -15.52 24.30 18.05
N ASP A 172 -15.62 24.65 19.31
CA ASP A 172 -14.69 25.59 19.96
C ASP A 172 -13.28 25.00 20.08
N TYR A 173 -13.16 23.66 20.16
CA TYR A 173 -11.91 22.95 20.41
C TYR A 173 -11.29 22.35 19.15
N CYS A 174 -12.07 22.15 18.10
CA CYS A 174 -11.58 21.52 16.88
C CYS A 174 -12.31 22.04 15.64
N GLU A 175 -11.69 21.82 14.50
CA GLU A 175 -12.19 22.20 13.17
C GLU A 175 -12.00 21.06 12.20
N ILE A 176 -12.98 20.84 11.32
CA ILE A 176 -12.89 19.84 10.25
C ILE A 176 -12.28 20.52 9.03
N ILE A 177 -11.22 19.92 8.50
CA ILE A 177 -10.53 20.44 7.32
C ILE A 177 -10.44 19.39 6.23
N GLN A 178 -10.55 19.82 4.98
CA GLN A 178 -10.15 19.02 3.84
C GLN A 178 -8.63 19.01 3.75
N SER A 179 -8.05 17.84 3.57
CA SER A 179 -6.60 17.66 3.53
C SER A 179 -6.24 16.55 2.54
N GLU A 180 -4.97 16.29 2.42
CA GLU A 180 -4.44 15.17 1.63
C GLU A 180 -3.65 14.22 2.52
N THR A 181 -3.63 12.96 2.15
CA THR A 181 -2.85 11.92 2.83
C THR A 181 -2.01 11.12 1.85
N TYR A 182 -1.16 10.26 2.37
CA TYR A 182 -0.26 9.39 1.59
C TYR A 182 -0.53 7.93 1.95
N MET A 183 -0.19 7.03 1.02
CA MET A 183 -0.27 5.58 1.30
C MET A 183 0.72 5.08 2.36
N GLY A 184 1.81 5.81 2.58
CA GLY A 184 2.85 5.43 3.54
C GLY A 184 4.03 4.69 2.92
N GLY A 185 4.93 4.21 3.78
CA GLY A 185 6.23 3.71 3.37
C GLY A 185 6.20 2.46 2.49
N GLY A 186 6.98 2.49 1.43
CA GLY A 186 7.22 1.33 0.58
C GLY A 186 6.22 1.08 -0.53
N THR A 187 5.24 2.01 -0.73
CA THR A 187 4.28 1.88 -1.82
C THR A 187 3.72 3.24 -2.23
N LEU A 188 3.52 3.46 -3.53
CA LEU A 188 2.99 4.69 -4.11
C LEU A 188 3.67 5.98 -3.58
N PRO A 189 5.00 6.09 -3.65
CA PRO A 189 5.72 7.24 -3.13
C PRO A 189 5.21 8.53 -3.80
N ASN A 190 5.10 9.60 -3.00
CA ASN A 190 4.62 10.91 -3.45
C ASN A 190 3.18 10.96 -3.99
N ARG A 191 2.38 9.90 -3.84
CA ARG A 191 0.96 9.90 -4.22
C ARG A 191 0.11 10.41 -3.08
N ARG A 192 -0.45 11.60 -3.30
CA ARG A 192 -1.43 12.20 -2.39
C ARG A 192 -2.83 11.89 -2.88
N PHE A 193 -3.75 11.75 -1.95
CA PHE A 193 -5.17 11.61 -2.24
C PHE A 193 -6.02 12.24 -1.13
N PRO A 194 -7.26 12.62 -1.44
CA PRO A 194 -8.06 13.42 -0.53
C PRO A 194 -8.43 12.68 0.74
N THR A 195 -8.44 13.40 1.85
CA THR A 195 -8.90 12.96 3.15
C THR A 195 -9.58 14.09 3.92
N ILE A 196 -10.19 13.75 5.05
CA ILE A 196 -10.72 14.69 6.03
C ILE A 196 -9.87 14.57 7.30
N ALA A 197 -9.46 15.69 7.83
CA ALA A 197 -8.70 15.74 9.08
C ALA A 197 -9.41 16.62 10.11
N LEU A 198 -9.21 16.30 11.39
CA LEU A 198 -9.62 17.11 12.52
C LEU A 198 -8.42 17.92 13.00
N HIS A 199 -8.50 19.22 12.85
CA HIS A 199 -7.56 20.17 13.46
C HIS A 199 -7.95 20.39 14.92
N ILE A 200 -7.10 20.03 15.85
CA ILE A 200 -7.27 20.36 17.27
C ILE A 200 -6.65 21.73 17.53
N LYS A 201 -7.47 22.66 18.01
CA LYS A 201 -7.05 24.04 18.24
C LYS A 201 -6.04 24.14 19.37
N GLY A 202 -4.92 24.83 19.13
CA GLY A 202 -3.85 25.02 20.08
C GLY A 202 -2.46 24.95 19.46
N LYS A 203 -1.42 25.07 20.28
CA LYS A 203 -0.04 25.02 19.78
C LYS A 203 0.30 23.61 19.31
N ALA A 204 0.49 23.43 18.01
CA ALA A 204 0.65 22.13 17.34
C ALA A 204 1.74 21.25 17.99
N THR A 205 2.93 21.81 18.28
CA THR A 205 4.04 21.08 18.90
C THR A 205 3.76 20.63 20.34
N THR A 206 2.92 21.38 21.05
CA THR A 206 2.50 21.02 22.42
C THR A 206 1.45 19.91 22.36
N LEU A 207 0.48 20.03 21.46
CA LEU A 207 -0.55 19.01 21.23
C LEU A 207 0.09 17.70 20.77
N GLU A 208 1.00 17.74 19.78
CA GLU A 208 1.71 16.55 19.31
C GLU A 208 2.35 15.78 20.47
N LYS A 209 3.08 16.48 21.36
CA LYS A 209 3.71 15.86 22.53
C LYS A 209 2.69 15.25 23.50
N LYS A 210 1.56 15.94 23.76
CA LYS A 210 0.52 15.44 24.65
C LYS A 210 -0.17 14.21 24.07
N PHE A 211 -0.55 14.26 22.79
CA PHE A 211 -1.19 13.16 22.09
C PHE A 211 -0.26 11.94 21.98
N ARG A 212 1.02 12.15 21.68
CA ARG A 212 2.01 11.07 21.63
C ARG A 212 2.19 10.38 22.99
N LYS A 213 2.16 11.12 24.11
CA LYS A 213 2.15 10.53 25.46
C LYS A 213 0.89 9.71 25.74
N ALA A 214 -0.22 10.04 25.10
CA ALA A 214 -1.47 9.28 25.17
C ALA A 214 -1.56 8.18 24.09
N HIS A 215 -0.44 7.83 23.44
CA HIS A 215 -0.35 6.84 22.35
C HIS A 215 -1.20 7.17 21.11
N VAL A 216 -1.44 8.45 20.87
CA VAL A 216 -2.10 8.94 19.65
C VAL A 216 -1.09 9.69 18.80
N ILE A 217 -0.96 9.28 17.54
CA ILE A 217 -0.06 9.87 16.57
C ILE A 217 -0.88 10.68 15.57
N GLY A 218 -0.70 11.99 15.57
CA GLY A 218 -1.19 12.89 14.54
C GLY A 218 -0.03 13.44 13.69
N ARG A 219 -0.35 14.31 12.74
CA ARG A 219 0.65 15.04 11.96
C ARG A 219 0.56 16.55 12.20
N ILE A 220 1.67 17.23 11.98
CA ILE A 220 1.72 18.70 11.95
C ILE A 220 1.82 19.14 10.51
N GLU A 221 0.89 19.95 10.06
CA GLU A 221 0.85 20.53 8.73
C GLU A 221 0.41 21.99 8.83
N ASN A 222 1.13 22.92 8.22
CA ASN A 222 0.86 24.37 8.30
C ASN A 222 0.64 24.87 9.73
N GLU A 223 1.52 24.46 10.66
CA GLU A 223 1.45 24.79 12.10
C GLU A 223 0.19 24.27 12.83
N GLN A 224 -0.60 23.41 12.20
CA GLN A 224 -1.79 22.78 12.76
C GLN A 224 -1.51 21.34 13.16
N PHE A 225 -2.03 20.90 14.30
CA PHE A 225 -2.01 19.49 14.70
C PHE A 225 -3.26 18.80 14.17
N LEU A 226 -3.08 17.77 13.36
CA LEU A 226 -4.12 17.10 12.60
C LEU A 226 -4.26 15.63 12.98
N LEU A 227 -5.50 15.18 13.13
CA LEU A 227 -5.88 13.77 13.22
C LEU A 227 -6.65 13.39 11.94
N ASP A 228 -6.12 12.44 11.19
CA ASP A 228 -6.63 12.05 9.86
C ASP A 228 -7.70 10.97 9.99
N PHE A 229 -8.96 11.28 9.62
CA PHE A 229 -10.09 10.36 9.72
C PHE A 229 -9.95 9.12 8.85
N ARG A 230 -9.15 9.15 7.80
CA ARG A 230 -8.87 7.97 7.00
C ARG A 230 -8.12 6.89 7.78
N THR A 231 -7.32 7.29 8.77
CA THR A 231 -6.51 6.37 9.58
C THR A 231 -7.10 6.06 10.96
N ILE A 232 -8.23 6.68 11.30
CA ILE A 232 -8.96 6.43 12.54
C ILE A 232 -9.98 5.31 12.30
N LEU A 233 -9.77 4.17 12.93
CA LEU A 233 -10.73 3.07 12.87
C LEU A 233 -11.96 3.38 13.73
N PRO A 234 -13.18 3.02 13.28
CA PRO A 234 -14.41 3.24 14.07
C PRO A 234 -14.32 2.66 15.48
N SER A 235 -13.69 1.52 15.66
CA SER A 235 -13.54 0.83 16.95
C SER A 235 -12.76 1.60 18.00
N VAL A 236 -11.99 2.63 17.62
CA VAL A 236 -11.19 3.44 18.56
C VAL A 236 -11.72 4.86 18.76
N GLU A 237 -12.79 5.25 18.06
CA GLU A 237 -13.31 6.63 18.08
C GLU A 237 -13.70 7.09 19.49
N GLU A 238 -14.48 6.32 20.23
CA GLU A 238 -14.90 6.68 21.60
C GLU A 238 -13.72 6.87 22.55
N LYS A 239 -12.71 6.00 22.43
CA LYS A 239 -11.48 6.14 23.21
C LYS A 239 -10.71 7.40 22.82
N LEU A 240 -10.67 7.70 21.53
CA LEU A 240 -9.98 8.89 21.02
C LEU A 240 -10.68 10.18 21.48
N ILE A 241 -12.01 10.22 21.49
CA ILE A 241 -12.78 11.34 22.04
C ILE A 241 -12.40 11.59 23.50
N THR A 242 -12.42 10.56 24.34
CA THR A 242 -12.04 10.66 25.76
C THR A 242 -10.62 11.21 25.95
N ILE A 243 -9.68 10.75 25.11
CA ILE A 243 -8.30 11.25 25.13
C ILE A 243 -8.24 12.72 24.75
N ILE A 244 -8.97 13.14 23.71
CA ILE A 244 -9.00 14.53 23.26
C ILE A 244 -9.56 15.41 24.39
N GLU A 245 -10.72 15.06 24.96
CA GLU A 245 -11.35 15.82 26.05
C GLU A 245 -10.40 16.02 27.25
N THR A 246 -9.68 14.96 27.61
CA THR A 246 -8.66 15.03 28.66
C THR A 246 -7.52 16.00 28.32
N ILE A 247 -7.02 15.97 27.07
CA ILE A 247 -5.89 16.79 26.62
C ILE A 247 -6.26 18.27 26.52
N ILE A 248 -7.49 18.57 26.05
CA ILE A 248 -7.99 19.95 25.90
C ILE A 248 -8.57 20.52 27.22
N GLY A 249 -8.71 19.70 28.25
CA GLY A 249 -9.24 20.10 29.55
C GLY A 249 -10.76 20.30 29.57
N LYS A 250 -11.49 19.63 28.67
CA LYS A 250 -12.94 19.57 28.67
C LYS A 250 -13.39 18.61 29.79
N LYS A 251 -14.16 19.12 30.76
CA LYS A 251 -14.74 18.31 31.84
C LYS A 251 -16.16 17.90 31.48
#